data_9276af79659973716d2f88271e29db28
#
_entry.id   9276af79659973716d2f88271e29db28
#
_cell.length_a   1.000
_cell.length_b   1.000
_cell.length_c   1.000
_cell.angle_alpha   90.00
_cell.angle_beta   90.00
_cell.angle_gamma   90.00
#
_symmetry.space_group_name_H-M   'P 1'
#
loop_
_entity.id
_entity.type
_entity.pdbx_description
1 polymer ?
#
loop_
_entity_poly.entity_id
_entity_poly.type
_entity_poly.pdbx_seq_one_letter_code
_entity_poly.pdbx_strand_id
1 'polypeptide(L)'
;MLQISDLHMHFGGIRAVDGVSLTLAPGKITGLIGPNGAGKTTLFNVIAGLHKPTSGAVRLDGEDITGLPPHALFHKGMLRTFQIAHEFSTLTVRENLMMVPPQQSGERLLDVWLRPDKIRAEEAAIAARADDVIEFLQIEAVAHELAGNLSGGQKKLLELGRTMMVDAKIVFLDEVGAGVNRTLLNVIGDAVLRLNQERGYTFCMIEHDMEFITRLCDPVIVLAEGQVLA
;
A
#
# COMPACT_ATOMS: atom_id res chain seq x y z
N MET A 1 -13.64 1.93 -6.84
CA MET A 1 -14.16 0.58 -6.48
C MET A 1 -13.33 -0.49 -7.15
N LEU A 2 -12.80 -1.44 -6.40
CA LEU A 2 -12.12 -2.61 -6.96
C LEU A 2 -13.05 -3.81 -6.92
N GLN A 3 -13.20 -4.48 -8.07
CA GLN A 3 -14.01 -5.68 -8.23
C GLN A 3 -13.14 -6.84 -8.69
N ILE A 4 -13.28 -7.97 -8.03
CA ILE A 4 -12.64 -9.24 -8.34
C ILE A 4 -13.73 -10.22 -8.67
N SER A 5 -13.63 -10.90 -9.82
CA SER A 5 -14.65 -11.80 -10.33
C SER A 5 -14.03 -13.12 -10.74
N ASP A 6 -14.46 -14.20 -10.08
CA ASP A 6 -14.09 -15.59 -10.37
C ASP A 6 -12.58 -15.77 -10.57
N LEU A 7 -11.79 -15.20 -9.66
CA LEU A 7 -10.33 -15.16 -9.77
C LEU A 7 -9.71 -16.49 -9.37
N HIS A 8 -8.86 -17.02 -10.24
CA HIS A 8 -8.13 -18.27 -10.00
C HIS A 8 -6.63 -18.05 -10.13
N MET A 9 -5.86 -18.67 -9.25
CA MET A 9 -4.40 -18.73 -9.34
C MET A 9 -3.90 -20.12 -8.95
N HIS A 10 -3.31 -20.80 -9.92
CA HIS A 10 -2.80 -22.16 -9.76
C HIS A 10 -1.29 -22.20 -9.92
N PHE A 11 -0.61 -22.94 -9.06
CA PHE A 11 0.81 -23.25 -9.15
C PHE A 11 0.97 -24.77 -9.36
N GLY A 12 1.07 -25.19 -10.61
CA GLY A 12 1.05 -26.61 -10.94
C GLY A 12 -0.28 -27.25 -10.51
N GLY A 13 -0.24 -28.20 -9.60
CA GLY A 13 -1.43 -28.87 -9.05
C GLY A 13 -2.10 -28.16 -7.87
N ILE A 14 -1.52 -27.07 -7.36
CA ILE A 14 -2.04 -26.36 -6.18
C ILE A 14 -2.92 -25.20 -6.63
N ARG A 15 -4.18 -25.18 -6.18
CA ARG A 15 -5.12 -24.06 -6.36
C ARG A 15 -4.99 -23.10 -5.19
N ALA A 16 -4.09 -22.14 -5.30
CA ALA A 16 -3.82 -21.19 -4.24
C ALA A 16 -4.93 -20.11 -4.10
N VAL A 17 -5.60 -19.78 -5.20
CA VAL A 17 -6.84 -18.99 -5.26
C VAL A 17 -7.80 -19.74 -6.18
N ASP A 18 -9.03 -20.00 -5.75
CA ASP A 18 -9.97 -20.86 -6.45
C ASP A 18 -11.39 -20.25 -6.47
N GLY A 19 -11.66 -19.43 -7.47
CA GLY A 19 -12.97 -18.82 -7.70
C GLY A 19 -13.30 -17.65 -6.78
N VAL A 20 -12.28 -16.88 -6.34
CA VAL A 20 -12.49 -15.73 -5.46
C VAL A 20 -13.24 -14.60 -6.18
N SER A 21 -14.38 -14.21 -5.58
CA SER A 21 -15.14 -13.03 -6.00
C SER A 21 -15.38 -12.13 -4.79
N LEU A 22 -14.93 -10.87 -4.87
CA LEU A 22 -15.14 -9.88 -3.82
C LEU A 22 -15.09 -8.46 -4.38
N THR A 23 -15.58 -7.51 -3.60
CA THR A 23 -15.56 -6.08 -3.96
C THR A 23 -15.02 -5.26 -2.80
N LEU A 24 -14.04 -4.38 -3.11
CA LEU A 24 -13.55 -3.39 -2.17
C LEU A 24 -14.23 -2.05 -2.47
N ALA A 25 -15.08 -1.61 -1.55
CA ALA A 25 -15.80 -0.35 -1.69
C ALA A 25 -14.86 0.84 -1.43
N PRO A 26 -14.99 1.95 -2.18
CA PRO A 26 -14.21 3.16 -1.93
C PRO A 26 -14.41 3.70 -0.51
N GLY A 27 -13.35 4.20 0.09
CA GLY A 27 -13.39 4.80 1.43
C GLY A 27 -13.65 3.81 2.57
N LYS A 28 -13.47 2.50 2.32
CA LYS A 28 -13.58 1.47 3.36
C LYS A 28 -12.22 0.87 3.69
N ILE A 29 -12.10 0.36 4.92
CA ILE A 29 -10.98 -0.46 5.36
C ILE A 29 -11.48 -1.90 5.42
N THR A 30 -11.07 -2.73 4.47
CA THR A 30 -11.47 -4.13 4.39
C THR A 30 -10.40 -5.03 4.99
N GLY A 31 -10.76 -5.87 5.94
CA GLY A 31 -9.89 -6.91 6.49
C GLY A 31 -9.99 -8.19 5.67
N LEU A 32 -8.86 -8.82 5.36
CA LEU A 32 -8.80 -10.14 4.76
C LEU A 32 -8.12 -11.11 5.75
N ILE A 33 -8.89 -11.97 6.37
CA ILE A 33 -8.42 -12.92 7.38
C ILE A 33 -8.53 -14.36 6.91
N GLY A 34 -7.89 -15.26 7.63
CA GLY A 34 -7.93 -16.70 7.35
C GLY A 34 -6.67 -17.42 7.81
N PRO A 35 -6.66 -18.74 7.85
CA PRO A 35 -5.49 -19.51 8.29
C PRO A 35 -4.28 -19.33 7.36
N ASN A 36 -3.10 -19.76 7.84
CA ASN A 36 -1.92 -19.82 7.00
C ASN A 36 -2.16 -20.79 5.84
N GLY A 37 -1.71 -20.41 4.63
CA GLY A 37 -1.98 -21.18 3.41
C GLY A 37 -3.37 -20.98 2.80
N ALA A 38 -4.23 -20.11 3.37
CA ALA A 38 -5.56 -19.82 2.81
C ALA A 38 -5.56 -19.11 1.44
N GLY A 39 -4.39 -18.64 0.97
CA GLY A 39 -4.28 -17.95 -0.31
C GLY A 39 -4.26 -16.41 -0.22
N LYS A 40 -4.31 -15.82 0.98
CA LYS A 40 -4.37 -14.36 1.19
C LYS A 40 -3.25 -13.58 0.47
N THR A 41 -2.00 -13.91 0.75
CA THR A 41 -0.83 -13.28 0.12
C THR A 41 -0.77 -13.55 -1.38
N THR A 42 -1.22 -14.74 -1.83
CA THR A 42 -1.34 -15.05 -3.26
C THR A 42 -2.37 -14.16 -3.93
N LEU A 43 -3.54 -13.96 -3.31
CA LEU A 43 -4.57 -13.06 -3.79
C LEU A 43 -4.03 -11.63 -3.92
N PHE A 44 -3.35 -11.11 -2.88
CA PHE A 44 -2.70 -9.80 -2.95
C PHE A 44 -1.65 -9.72 -4.06
N ASN A 45 -0.82 -10.76 -4.24
CA ASN A 45 0.19 -10.83 -5.30
C ASN A 45 -0.45 -10.74 -6.69
N VAL A 46 -1.58 -11.42 -6.90
CA VAL A 46 -2.31 -11.39 -8.18
C VAL A 46 -2.91 -10.00 -8.42
N ILE A 47 -3.59 -9.43 -7.43
CA ILE A 47 -4.21 -8.10 -7.53
C ILE A 47 -3.15 -7.02 -7.75
N ALA A 48 -2.00 -7.12 -7.08
CA ALA A 48 -0.87 -6.19 -7.21
C ALA A 48 -0.01 -6.42 -8.47
N GLY A 49 -0.39 -7.37 -9.34
CA GLY A 49 0.28 -7.61 -10.61
C GLY A 49 1.62 -8.34 -10.52
N LEU A 50 1.97 -8.91 -9.36
CA LEU A 50 3.17 -9.74 -9.18
C LEU A 50 3.01 -11.12 -9.80
N HIS A 51 1.78 -11.62 -9.88
CA HIS A 51 1.43 -12.86 -10.57
C HIS A 51 0.26 -12.59 -11.54
N LYS A 52 0.36 -13.14 -12.73
CA LYS A 52 -0.76 -13.14 -13.66
C LYS A 52 -1.75 -14.23 -13.24
N PRO A 53 -3.06 -13.94 -13.09
CA PRO A 53 -4.04 -14.95 -12.74
C PRO A 53 -4.15 -16.04 -13.80
N THR A 54 -4.56 -17.23 -13.38
CA THR A 54 -4.84 -18.35 -14.28
C THR A 54 -6.13 -18.07 -15.09
N SER A 55 -7.15 -17.52 -14.42
CA SER A 55 -8.40 -17.06 -15.00
C SER A 55 -9.11 -16.08 -14.06
N GLY A 56 -10.24 -15.51 -14.51
CA GLY A 56 -10.99 -14.49 -13.79
C GLY A 56 -10.58 -13.08 -14.18
N ALA A 57 -11.15 -12.08 -13.50
CA ALA A 57 -10.93 -10.68 -13.83
C ALA A 57 -10.79 -9.80 -12.58
N VAL A 58 -9.96 -8.76 -12.69
CA VAL A 58 -9.83 -7.68 -11.71
C VAL A 58 -10.13 -6.36 -12.40
N ARG A 59 -11.06 -5.57 -11.85
CA ARG A 59 -11.45 -4.27 -12.39
C ARG A 59 -11.33 -3.17 -11.35
N LEU A 60 -10.73 -2.07 -11.74
CA LEU A 60 -10.63 -0.85 -10.94
C LEU A 60 -11.49 0.24 -11.59
N ASP A 61 -12.50 0.74 -10.88
CA ASP A 61 -13.45 1.75 -11.38
C ASP A 61 -14.08 1.38 -12.74
N GLY A 62 -14.34 0.07 -12.96
CA GLY A 62 -14.90 -0.47 -14.21
C GLY A 62 -13.86 -0.80 -15.28
N GLU A 63 -12.64 -0.31 -15.18
CA GLU A 63 -11.53 -0.62 -16.08
C GLU A 63 -10.93 -1.99 -15.76
N ASP A 64 -10.71 -2.82 -16.78
CA ASP A 64 -10.03 -4.11 -16.61
C ASP A 64 -8.53 -3.89 -16.41
N ILE A 65 -8.02 -4.32 -15.24
CA ILE A 65 -6.62 -4.24 -14.84
C ILE A 65 -5.98 -5.62 -14.68
N THR A 66 -6.64 -6.66 -15.15
CA THR A 66 -6.22 -8.06 -14.97
C THR A 66 -4.83 -8.30 -15.53
N GLY A 67 -3.91 -8.75 -14.67
CA GLY A 67 -2.54 -9.08 -15.05
C GLY A 67 -1.68 -7.91 -15.51
N LEU A 68 -2.09 -6.67 -15.26
CA LEU A 68 -1.23 -5.50 -15.45
C LEU A 68 -0.03 -5.58 -14.49
N PRO A 69 1.16 -5.15 -14.94
CA PRO A 69 2.34 -5.15 -14.08
C PRO A 69 2.27 -4.08 -12.97
N PRO A 70 3.02 -4.27 -11.86
CA PRO A 70 2.93 -3.38 -10.68
C PRO A 70 3.11 -1.89 -11.00
N HIS A 71 4.02 -1.53 -11.91
CA HIS A 71 4.24 -0.13 -12.28
C HIS A 71 3.01 0.51 -12.96
N ALA A 72 2.27 -0.25 -13.77
CA ALA A 72 1.05 0.23 -14.39
C ALA A 72 -0.07 0.41 -13.36
N LEU A 73 -0.17 -0.50 -12.38
CA LEU A 73 -1.11 -0.40 -11.26
C LEU A 73 -0.80 0.79 -10.35
N PHE A 74 0.49 1.06 -10.11
CA PHE A 74 0.95 2.24 -9.37
C PHE A 74 0.42 3.54 -10.00
N HIS A 75 0.54 3.69 -11.31
CA HIS A 75 0.02 4.88 -12.02
C HIS A 75 -1.52 4.98 -12.01
N LYS A 76 -2.22 3.89 -11.68
CA LYS A 76 -3.68 3.88 -11.49
C LYS A 76 -4.09 4.14 -10.04
N GLY A 77 -3.12 4.37 -9.15
CA GLY A 77 -3.35 4.63 -7.73
C GLY A 77 -3.54 3.35 -6.89
N MET A 78 -3.10 2.21 -7.38
CA MET A 78 -3.06 0.97 -6.59
C MET A 78 -1.67 0.79 -6.00
N LEU A 79 -1.60 0.77 -4.68
CA LEU A 79 -0.35 0.61 -3.94
C LEU A 79 -0.40 -0.63 -3.07
N ARG A 80 0.74 -1.25 -2.88
CA ARG A 80 0.92 -2.33 -1.92
C ARG A 80 2.15 -2.06 -1.07
N THR A 81 2.00 -2.18 0.24
CA THR A 81 3.13 -2.25 1.14
C THR A 81 3.69 -3.69 1.16
N PHE A 82 4.95 -3.83 1.45
CA PHE A 82 5.60 -5.14 1.54
C PHE A 82 5.71 -5.56 3.00
N GLN A 83 5.74 -6.87 3.24
CA GLN A 83 5.93 -7.46 4.56
C GLN A 83 7.25 -7.01 5.22
N ILE A 84 8.28 -6.75 4.41
CA ILE A 84 9.55 -6.14 4.83
C ILE A 84 9.60 -4.73 4.26
N ALA A 85 9.76 -3.73 5.13
CA ALA A 85 9.89 -2.34 4.70
C ALA A 85 11.17 -2.17 3.85
N HIS A 86 11.01 -1.61 2.66
CA HIS A 86 12.09 -1.35 1.72
C HIS A 86 12.40 0.15 1.66
N GLU A 87 12.96 0.66 2.76
CA GLU A 87 13.47 2.02 2.80
C GLU A 87 14.83 2.14 2.11
N PHE A 88 15.11 3.30 1.55
CA PHE A 88 16.46 3.65 1.14
C PHE A 88 17.26 4.04 2.39
N SER A 89 17.98 3.08 2.94
CA SER A 89 18.63 3.18 4.25
C SER A 89 19.66 4.31 4.37
N THR A 90 20.22 4.75 3.25
CA THR A 90 21.22 5.83 3.16
C THR A 90 20.62 7.21 2.93
N LEU A 91 19.32 7.31 2.75
CA LEU A 91 18.57 8.56 2.64
C LEU A 91 17.87 8.86 3.96
N THR A 92 17.63 10.14 4.22
CA THR A 92 16.82 10.58 5.35
C THR A 92 15.35 10.16 5.17
N VAL A 93 14.56 10.20 6.23
CA VAL A 93 13.10 9.98 6.17
C VAL A 93 12.45 10.92 5.15
N ARG A 94 12.78 12.19 5.21
CA ARG A 94 12.27 13.21 4.30
C ARG A 94 12.64 12.92 2.85
N GLU A 95 13.89 12.61 2.55
CA GLU A 95 14.35 12.23 1.20
C GLU A 95 13.67 10.96 0.69
N ASN A 96 13.45 9.96 1.55
CA ASN A 96 12.69 8.76 1.22
C ASN A 96 11.26 9.06 0.75
N LEU A 97 10.60 10.05 1.36
CA LEU A 97 9.29 10.53 0.92
C LEU A 97 9.39 11.27 -0.41
N MET A 98 10.35 12.18 -0.56
CA MET A 98 10.51 13.01 -1.76
C MET A 98 10.83 12.22 -3.04
N MET A 99 11.38 11.00 -2.90
CA MET A 99 11.66 10.14 -4.06
C MET A 99 10.44 9.44 -4.66
N VAL A 100 9.29 9.43 -3.97
CA VAL A 100 8.13 8.61 -4.37
C VAL A 100 7.30 9.21 -5.52
N PRO A 101 7.04 10.53 -5.57
CA PRO A 101 6.22 11.10 -6.63
C PRO A 101 6.78 10.79 -8.02
N PRO A 102 5.95 10.26 -8.94
CA PRO A 102 6.40 9.93 -10.29
C PRO A 102 6.55 11.15 -11.18
N GLN A 103 7.29 11.02 -12.30
CA GLN A 103 7.37 11.99 -13.38
C GLN A 103 8.00 13.34 -12.96
N GLN A 104 8.95 13.33 -12.06
CA GLN A 104 9.69 14.54 -11.68
C GLN A 104 10.49 15.06 -12.88
N SER A 105 10.35 16.35 -13.20
CA SER A 105 11.07 16.97 -14.35
C SER A 105 12.59 16.88 -14.20
N GLY A 106 13.10 16.82 -12.95
CA GLY A 106 14.52 16.67 -12.64
C GLY A 106 15.14 15.33 -13.08
N GLU A 107 14.34 14.31 -13.38
CA GLU A 107 14.82 13.04 -13.92
C GLU A 107 15.26 13.11 -15.40
N ARG A 108 14.93 14.23 -16.08
CA ARG A 108 15.25 14.44 -17.50
C ARG A 108 16.41 15.40 -17.66
N LEU A 109 17.53 14.93 -18.16
CA LEU A 109 18.74 15.76 -18.36
C LEU A 109 18.50 17.05 -19.14
N LEU A 110 17.66 17.03 -20.16
CA LEU A 110 17.32 18.20 -20.95
C LEU A 110 16.51 19.23 -20.14
N ASP A 111 15.58 18.79 -19.30
CA ASP A 111 14.75 19.67 -18.48
C ASP A 111 15.59 20.37 -17.39
N VAL A 112 16.62 19.69 -16.85
CA VAL A 112 17.56 20.28 -15.88
C VAL A 112 18.25 21.50 -16.45
N TRP A 113 18.60 21.48 -17.71
CA TRP A 113 19.29 22.61 -18.40
C TRP A 113 18.33 23.67 -18.90
N LEU A 114 17.15 23.28 -19.38
CA LEU A 114 16.23 24.18 -20.06
C LEU A 114 15.16 24.77 -19.14
N ARG A 115 14.88 24.14 -17.99
CA ARG A 115 13.75 24.48 -17.11
C ARG A 115 14.09 24.44 -15.62
N PRO A 116 15.20 25.06 -15.16
CA PRO A 116 15.65 24.99 -13.77
C PRO A 116 14.62 25.56 -12.78
N ASP A 117 13.90 26.62 -13.17
CA ASP A 117 12.88 27.24 -12.29
C ASP A 117 11.66 26.34 -12.10
N LYS A 118 11.25 25.58 -13.15
CA LYS A 118 10.19 24.58 -13.05
C LYS A 118 10.59 23.47 -12.09
N ILE A 119 11.82 22.96 -12.20
CA ILE A 119 12.31 21.90 -11.32
C ILE A 119 12.34 22.36 -9.86
N ARG A 120 12.86 23.57 -9.59
CA ARG A 120 12.85 24.13 -8.24
C ARG A 120 11.44 24.25 -7.64
N ALA A 121 10.47 24.66 -8.45
CA ALA A 121 9.07 24.76 -8.01
C ALA A 121 8.47 23.37 -7.71
N GLU A 122 8.74 22.37 -8.55
CA GLU A 122 8.32 20.99 -8.33
C GLU A 122 8.97 20.40 -7.07
N GLU A 123 10.28 20.56 -6.90
CA GLU A 123 11.01 20.10 -5.71
C GLU A 123 10.48 20.77 -4.44
N ALA A 124 10.19 22.07 -4.47
CA ALA A 124 9.61 22.77 -3.32
C ALA A 124 8.21 22.25 -2.97
N ALA A 125 7.38 21.95 -3.97
CA ALA A 125 6.05 21.38 -3.76
C ALA A 125 6.13 19.94 -3.19
N ILE A 126 7.05 19.12 -3.71
CA ILE A 126 7.29 17.76 -3.20
C ILE A 126 7.82 17.81 -1.76
N ALA A 127 8.72 18.73 -1.47
CA ALA A 127 9.27 18.95 -0.15
C ALA A 127 8.18 19.35 0.85
N ALA A 128 7.33 20.31 0.50
CA ALA A 128 6.18 20.71 1.34
C ALA A 128 5.23 19.53 1.60
N ARG A 129 4.91 18.73 0.57
CA ARG A 129 4.09 17.52 0.74
C ARG A 129 4.76 16.49 1.65
N ALA A 130 6.08 16.33 1.58
CA ALA A 130 6.82 15.45 2.48
C ALA A 130 6.75 15.94 3.93
N ASP A 131 6.87 17.25 4.16
CA ASP A 131 6.75 17.86 5.48
C ASP A 131 5.33 17.67 6.06
N ASP A 132 4.27 17.86 5.26
CA ASP A 132 2.88 17.56 5.64
C ASP A 132 2.67 16.09 6.01
N VAL A 133 3.32 15.16 5.30
CA VAL A 133 3.25 13.71 5.60
C VAL A 133 3.96 13.40 6.91
N ILE A 134 5.12 13.99 7.15
CA ILE A 134 5.91 13.83 8.38
C ILE A 134 5.10 14.31 9.59
N GLU A 135 4.47 15.48 9.49
CA GLU A 135 3.60 16.03 10.52
C GLU A 135 2.37 15.14 10.75
N PHE A 136 1.70 14.72 9.68
CA PHE A 136 0.54 13.83 9.76
C PHE A 136 0.86 12.53 10.49
N LEU A 137 2.03 11.94 10.25
CA LEU A 137 2.46 10.68 10.87
C LEU A 137 3.13 10.86 12.23
N GLN A 138 3.35 12.11 12.68
CA GLN A 138 4.00 12.45 13.95
C GLN A 138 5.43 11.86 14.05
N ILE A 139 6.18 11.97 12.95
CA ILE A 139 7.58 11.49 12.88
C ILE A 139 8.59 12.62 12.66
N GLU A 140 8.25 13.86 13.05
CA GLU A 140 9.10 15.05 12.92
C GLU A 140 10.47 14.87 13.59
N ALA A 141 10.49 14.21 14.74
CA ALA A 141 11.72 13.97 15.49
C ALA A 141 12.79 13.19 14.71
N VAL A 142 12.37 12.41 13.71
CA VAL A 142 13.27 11.57 12.89
C VAL A 142 13.31 11.99 11.43
N ALA A 143 12.72 13.13 11.07
CA ALA A 143 12.60 13.60 9.69
C ALA A 143 13.94 13.67 8.94
N HIS A 144 14.99 14.06 9.64
CA HIS A 144 16.36 14.21 9.13
C HIS A 144 17.29 13.03 9.46
N GLU A 145 16.79 12.00 10.17
CA GLU A 145 17.53 10.79 10.44
C GLU A 145 17.61 9.91 9.19
N LEU A 146 18.72 9.17 9.06
CA LEU A 146 18.82 8.16 8.01
C LEU A 146 17.79 7.06 8.25
N ALA A 147 17.04 6.69 7.22
CA ALA A 147 15.98 5.68 7.35
C ALA A 147 16.51 4.31 7.80
N GLY A 148 17.78 4.01 7.55
CA GLY A 148 18.43 2.81 8.07
C GLY A 148 18.48 2.74 9.61
N ASN A 149 18.50 3.89 10.30
CA ASN A 149 18.58 3.98 11.76
C ASN A 149 17.22 3.89 12.46
N LEU A 150 16.13 3.92 11.71
CA LEU A 150 14.77 3.88 12.26
C LEU A 150 14.47 2.54 12.92
N SER A 151 13.68 2.58 13.99
CA SER A 151 13.05 1.38 14.55
C SER A 151 12.11 0.72 13.55
N GLY A 152 11.82 -0.58 13.72
CA GLY A 152 10.94 -1.32 12.81
C GLY A 152 9.59 -0.65 12.56
N GLY A 153 8.98 -0.06 13.58
CA GLY A 153 7.71 0.61 13.41
C GLY A 153 7.81 2.00 12.81
N GLN A 154 8.88 2.75 13.05
CA GLN A 154 9.12 4.00 12.34
C GLN A 154 9.31 3.72 10.83
N LYS A 155 9.96 2.61 10.47
CA LYS A 155 10.04 2.15 9.07
C LYS A 155 8.66 1.85 8.49
N LYS A 156 7.76 1.23 9.26
CA LYS A 156 6.37 0.99 8.83
C LYS A 156 5.57 2.29 8.67
N LEU A 157 5.77 3.27 9.56
CA LEU A 157 5.17 4.61 9.38
C LEU A 157 5.73 5.32 8.14
N LEU A 158 7.04 5.23 7.89
CA LEU A 158 7.64 5.77 6.68
C LEU A 158 7.07 5.10 5.41
N GLU A 159 6.88 3.77 5.44
CA GLU A 159 6.25 3.03 4.34
C GLU A 159 4.81 3.50 4.09
N LEU A 160 4.01 3.69 5.15
CA LEU A 160 2.69 4.30 5.05
C LEU A 160 2.77 5.72 4.48
N GLY A 161 3.71 6.54 4.96
CA GLY A 161 3.96 7.88 4.45
C GLY A 161 4.27 7.92 2.95
N ARG A 162 5.02 6.95 2.46
CA ARG A 162 5.30 6.83 1.02
C ARG A 162 4.02 6.66 0.21
N THR A 163 3.00 5.98 0.74
CA THR A 163 1.69 5.89 0.05
C THR A 163 0.96 7.23 -0.02
N MET A 164 1.25 8.15 0.90
CA MET A 164 0.67 9.49 0.93
C MET A 164 1.33 10.46 -0.04
N MET A 165 2.53 10.13 -0.54
CA MET A 165 3.25 10.96 -1.52
C MET A 165 2.72 10.81 -2.95
N VAL A 166 1.76 9.91 -3.17
CA VAL A 166 1.06 9.68 -4.44
C VAL A 166 -0.45 9.74 -4.24
N ASP A 167 -1.21 9.87 -5.33
CA ASP A 167 -2.67 9.90 -5.26
C ASP A 167 -3.21 8.45 -5.23
N ALA A 168 -3.07 7.82 -4.06
CA ALA A 168 -3.51 6.45 -3.86
C ALA A 168 -5.03 6.34 -3.83
N LYS A 169 -5.62 5.48 -4.66
CA LYS A 169 -7.03 5.10 -4.61
C LYS A 169 -7.26 3.93 -3.65
N ILE A 170 -6.33 2.98 -3.66
CA ILE A 170 -6.39 1.77 -2.85
C ILE A 170 -4.98 1.40 -2.37
N VAL A 171 -4.87 1.07 -1.09
CA VAL A 171 -3.62 0.62 -0.46
C VAL A 171 -3.82 -0.77 0.13
N PHE A 172 -3.00 -1.71 -0.31
CA PHE A 172 -2.94 -3.06 0.22
C PHE A 172 -1.87 -3.13 1.31
N LEU A 173 -2.28 -3.44 2.54
CA LEU A 173 -1.42 -3.56 3.71
C LEU A 173 -1.23 -5.05 4.05
N ASP A 174 0.01 -5.53 4.00
CA ASP A 174 0.32 -6.95 4.25
C ASP A 174 1.13 -7.09 5.53
N GLU A 175 0.48 -7.58 6.60
CA GLU A 175 1.08 -7.85 7.92
C GLU A 175 1.88 -6.67 8.49
N VAL A 176 1.28 -5.47 8.54
CA VAL A 176 1.96 -4.26 9.07
C VAL A 176 2.34 -4.39 10.54
N GLY A 177 1.65 -5.27 11.29
CA GLY A 177 1.94 -5.57 12.69
C GLY A 177 3.12 -6.53 12.91
N ALA A 178 3.65 -7.16 11.87
CA ALA A 178 4.73 -8.14 12.03
C ALA A 178 6.00 -7.48 12.59
N GLY A 179 6.45 -7.98 13.76
CA GLY A 179 7.64 -7.46 14.45
C GLY A 179 7.48 -6.09 15.12
N VAL A 180 6.26 -5.59 15.23
CA VAL A 180 5.93 -4.30 15.84
C VAL A 180 5.31 -4.51 17.24
N ASN A 181 5.73 -3.71 18.23
CA ASN A 181 5.11 -3.75 19.55
C ASN A 181 3.68 -3.15 19.52
N ARG A 182 2.89 -3.50 20.55
CA ARG A 182 1.48 -3.12 20.63
C ARG A 182 1.23 -1.62 20.57
N THR A 183 2.07 -0.82 21.23
CA THR A 183 1.93 0.64 21.26
C THR A 183 2.06 1.21 19.85
N LEU A 184 3.06 0.76 19.10
CA LEU A 184 3.34 1.24 17.75
C LEU A 184 2.34 0.70 16.72
N LEU A 185 1.84 -0.53 16.93
CA LEU A 185 0.74 -1.06 16.13
C LEU A 185 -0.51 -0.18 16.27
N ASN A 186 -0.79 0.32 17.47
CA ASN A 186 -1.88 1.27 17.70
C ASN A 186 -1.65 2.59 16.94
N VAL A 187 -0.43 3.15 16.98
CA VAL A 187 -0.09 4.37 16.23
C VAL A 187 -0.29 4.18 14.72
N ILE A 188 0.16 3.03 14.17
CA ILE A 188 -0.07 2.70 12.75
C ILE A 188 -1.58 2.61 12.46
N GLY A 189 -2.34 1.95 13.32
CA GLY A 189 -3.80 1.82 13.18
C GLY A 189 -4.51 3.17 13.19
N ASP A 190 -4.12 4.06 14.11
CA ASP A 190 -4.66 5.42 14.18
C ASP A 190 -4.34 6.22 12.91
N ALA A 191 -3.12 6.08 12.39
CA ALA A 191 -2.74 6.72 11.12
C ALA A 191 -3.57 6.19 9.93
N VAL A 192 -3.82 4.88 9.86
CA VAL A 192 -4.68 4.25 8.83
C VAL A 192 -6.12 4.76 8.95
N LEU A 193 -6.69 4.83 10.17
CA LEU A 193 -8.04 5.38 10.40
C LEU A 193 -8.13 6.85 9.96
N ARG A 194 -7.15 7.67 10.35
CA ARG A 194 -7.11 9.08 9.97
C ARG A 194 -7.02 9.25 8.45
N LEU A 195 -6.17 8.48 7.77
CA LEU A 195 -6.07 8.48 6.31
C LEU A 195 -7.39 8.10 5.64
N ASN A 196 -8.08 7.10 6.17
CA ASN A 196 -9.39 6.71 5.67
C ASN A 196 -10.44 7.80 5.90
N GLN A 197 -10.55 8.34 7.13
CA GLN A 197 -11.59 9.30 7.52
C GLN A 197 -11.35 10.71 6.96
N GLU A 198 -10.11 11.20 7.02
CA GLU A 198 -9.78 12.59 6.66
C GLU A 198 -9.45 12.73 5.16
N ARG A 199 -8.89 11.68 4.54
CA ARG A 199 -8.41 11.72 3.14
C ARG A 199 -9.11 10.74 2.20
N GLY A 200 -10.07 9.95 2.70
CA GLY A 200 -10.89 9.05 1.87
C GLY A 200 -10.14 7.84 1.30
N TYR A 201 -9.01 7.46 1.87
CA TYR A 201 -8.24 6.31 1.41
C TYR A 201 -9.05 5.02 1.54
N THR A 202 -8.91 4.14 0.57
CA THR A 202 -9.43 2.76 0.63
C THR A 202 -8.29 1.84 1.02
N PHE A 203 -8.53 0.98 2.01
CA PHE A 203 -7.54 -0.01 2.42
C PHE A 203 -8.08 -1.43 2.29
N CYS A 204 -7.19 -2.36 1.94
CA CYS A 204 -7.40 -3.77 2.14
C CYS A 204 -6.20 -4.31 2.91
N MET A 205 -6.44 -4.95 4.06
CA MET A 205 -5.34 -5.40 4.91
C MET A 205 -5.42 -6.88 5.23
N ILE A 206 -4.26 -7.53 5.25
CA ILE A 206 -4.06 -8.87 5.81
C ILE A 206 -3.41 -8.68 7.16
N GLU A 207 -4.04 -9.21 8.21
CA GLU A 207 -3.50 -9.19 9.57
C GLU A 207 -3.92 -10.42 10.34
N HIS A 208 -3.13 -10.75 11.36
CA HIS A 208 -3.39 -11.87 12.26
C HIS A 208 -3.89 -11.43 13.63
N ASP A 209 -3.71 -10.16 13.99
CA ASP A 209 -4.21 -9.58 15.24
C ASP A 209 -5.70 -9.25 15.08
N MET A 210 -6.55 -10.09 15.70
CA MET A 210 -8.01 -9.95 15.60
C MET A 210 -8.53 -8.68 16.26
N GLU A 211 -7.86 -8.18 17.31
CA GLU A 211 -8.25 -6.92 17.96
C GLU A 211 -7.97 -5.74 17.04
N PHE A 212 -6.83 -5.77 16.34
CA PHE A 212 -6.48 -4.77 15.34
C PHE A 212 -7.47 -4.76 14.17
N ILE A 213 -7.81 -5.95 13.64
CA ILE A 213 -8.79 -6.09 12.54
C ILE A 213 -10.17 -5.59 12.95
N THR A 214 -10.70 -6.02 14.12
CA THR A 214 -12.03 -5.61 14.58
C THR A 214 -12.13 -4.12 14.87
N ARG A 215 -11.03 -3.48 15.27
CA ARG A 215 -10.96 -2.04 15.49
C ARG A 215 -11.02 -1.23 14.20
N LEU A 216 -10.38 -1.72 13.13
CA LEU A 216 -10.12 -0.93 11.92
C LEU A 216 -11.04 -1.30 10.75
N CYS A 217 -11.42 -2.57 10.61
CA CYS A 217 -11.99 -3.08 9.37
C CYS A 217 -13.50 -3.24 9.43
N ASP A 218 -14.15 -2.73 8.41
CA ASP A 218 -15.53 -2.95 8.05
C ASP A 218 -15.69 -2.80 6.52
N PRO A 219 -15.88 -3.90 5.78
CA PRO A 219 -16.10 -5.30 6.18
C PRO A 219 -14.84 -6.12 6.50
N VAL A 220 -15.06 -7.32 7.07
CA VAL A 220 -14.02 -8.36 7.20
C VAL A 220 -14.41 -9.55 6.32
N ILE A 221 -13.49 -9.99 5.48
CA ILE A 221 -13.65 -11.11 4.55
C ILE A 221 -12.81 -12.29 5.07
N VAL A 222 -13.41 -13.47 5.11
CA VAL A 222 -12.74 -14.69 5.54
C VAL A 222 -12.36 -15.52 4.32
N LEU A 223 -11.07 -15.82 4.18
CA LEU A 223 -10.54 -16.70 3.14
C LEU A 223 -10.08 -18.02 3.74
N ALA A 224 -10.47 -19.14 3.13
CA ALA A 224 -9.95 -20.47 3.46
C ALA A 224 -9.86 -21.32 2.20
N GLU A 225 -8.81 -22.14 2.09
CA GLU A 225 -8.58 -23.06 0.97
C GLU A 225 -8.70 -22.39 -0.42
N GLY A 226 -8.26 -21.12 -0.51
CA GLY A 226 -8.33 -20.35 -1.74
C GLY A 226 -9.69 -19.76 -2.09
N GLN A 227 -10.70 -19.88 -1.21
CA GLN A 227 -12.08 -19.44 -1.44
C GLN A 227 -12.54 -18.46 -0.36
N VAL A 228 -13.49 -17.58 -0.72
CA VAL A 228 -14.18 -16.71 0.25
C VAL A 228 -15.26 -17.52 0.95
N LEU A 229 -15.22 -17.52 2.30
CA LEU A 229 -16.22 -18.20 3.13
C LEU A 229 -17.32 -17.26 3.62
N ALA A 230 -16.96 -16.01 3.96
CA ALA A 230 -17.86 -14.97 4.48
C ALA A 230 -17.28 -13.58 4.26
#